data_81e492a840568e2a5dc950343464e6c6
#
_entry.id   81e492a840568e2a5dc950343464e6c6
#
_cell.length_a   1.000
_cell.length_b   1.000
_cell.length_c   1.000
_cell.angle_alpha   90.00
_cell.angle_beta   90.00
_cell.angle_gamma   90.00
#
_symmetry.space_group_name_H-M   'P 1'
#
loop_
_entity.id
_entity.type
_entity.pdbx_description
1 polymer ?
#
loop_
_entity_poly.entity_id
_entity_poly.type
_entity_poly.pdbx_seq_one_letter_code
_entity_poly.pdbx_strand_id
1 'polypeptide(L)'
;PVCIGQDIYGNPVSWDFADLETLLISGEIGAGKSSLMRVILTTWVKYTSPAYLRLVLVDLKRADLGLFHGIEHVDALCFEAKDMRKPFALLRAEMYRRGDLLLEHGVTHISRLPFKLPRIVVVIDEMSIVKRETDLVEMIQQFASQGRALGVHTIIAMQRPDADLLNSALKANLRVRISGRQADATNAKVAGVLGAEEIDAAARGRMKIKIDDVKEFQAYFLDEEACKEMLSPYKTRVKDPEPQLEVVSQSIFGLLEKEEQR
;
A
#
# COMPACT_ATOMS: atom_id res chain seq x y z
N PRO A 1 -14.73 -2.22 -4.34
CA PRO A 1 -14.13 -1.06 -5.01
C PRO A 1 -13.72 0.02 -4.01
N VAL A 2 -12.73 0.82 -4.33
CA VAL A 2 -12.36 2.05 -3.62
C VAL A 2 -12.59 3.24 -4.56
N CYS A 3 -13.32 4.24 -4.08
CA CYS A 3 -13.51 5.50 -4.77
C CYS A 3 -12.55 6.53 -4.20
N ILE A 4 -11.72 7.12 -5.03
CA ILE A 4 -10.63 8.02 -4.62
C ILE A 4 -10.87 9.48 -4.95
N GLY A 5 -11.87 9.78 -5.75
CA GLY A 5 -12.17 11.14 -6.18
C GLY A 5 -13.19 11.17 -7.31
N GLN A 6 -13.21 12.29 -7.99
CA GLN A 6 -14.09 12.52 -9.14
C GLN A 6 -13.30 13.09 -10.32
N ASP A 7 -13.67 12.69 -11.53
CA ASP A 7 -13.13 13.26 -12.74
C ASP A 7 -13.67 14.69 -12.99
N ILE A 8 -13.23 15.32 -14.08
CA ILE A 8 -13.66 16.68 -14.44
C ILE A 8 -15.15 16.80 -14.77
N TYR A 9 -15.84 15.69 -14.97
CA TYR A 9 -17.29 15.62 -15.26
C TYR A 9 -18.10 15.26 -14.02
N GLY A 10 -17.46 15.04 -12.85
CA GLY A 10 -18.10 14.63 -11.62
C GLY A 10 -18.31 13.11 -11.50
N ASN A 11 -17.83 12.30 -12.43
CA ASN A 11 -17.92 10.85 -12.33
C ASN A 11 -16.94 10.31 -11.30
N PRO A 12 -17.31 9.28 -10.51
CA PRO A 12 -16.41 8.70 -9.52
C PRO A 12 -15.21 8.01 -10.19
N VAL A 13 -14.01 8.32 -9.70
CA VAL A 13 -12.79 7.59 -10.05
C VAL A 13 -12.58 6.49 -9.02
N SER A 14 -12.81 5.25 -9.46
CA SER A 14 -12.73 4.08 -8.60
C SER A 14 -12.15 2.88 -9.35
N TRP A 15 -11.61 1.93 -8.60
CA TRP A 15 -11.25 0.61 -9.11
C TRP A 15 -11.55 -0.47 -8.06
N ASP A 16 -11.61 -1.72 -8.49
CA ASP A 16 -11.76 -2.83 -7.57
C ASP A 16 -10.43 -3.11 -6.87
N PHE A 17 -10.50 -3.42 -5.58
CA PHE A 17 -9.35 -3.88 -4.82
C PHE A 17 -8.72 -5.15 -5.44
N ALA A 18 -9.54 -5.98 -6.08
CA ALA A 18 -9.09 -7.18 -6.77
C ALA A 18 -8.15 -6.87 -7.93
N ASP A 19 -8.34 -5.71 -8.58
CA ASP A 19 -7.55 -5.25 -9.72
C ASP A 19 -6.34 -4.41 -9.30
N LEU A 20 -6.21 -4.14 -7.99
CA LEU A 20 -5.04 -3.48 -7.46
C LEU A 20 -3.82 -4.41 -7.60
N GLU A 21 -2.92 -4.06 -8.47
CA GLU A 21 -1.68 -4.80 -8.67
C GLU A 21 -0.57 -4.17 -7.81
N THR A 22 0.06 -3.16 -8.35
CA THR A 22 1.04 -2.34 -7.65
C THR A 22 0.74 -0.88 -7.97
N LEU A 23 0.64 -0.06 -6.95
CA LEU A 23 0.28 1.35 -7.05
C LEU A 23 1.48 2.23 -6.70
N LEU A 24 1.81 3.16 -7.58
CA LEU A 24 2.68 4.30 -7.25
C LEU A 24 1.84 5.52 -6.96
N ILE A 25 2.09 6.18 -5.83
CA ILE A 25 1.54 7.50 -5.51
C ILE A 25 2.69 8.48 -5.39
N SER A 26 2.74 9.49 -6.24
CA SER A 26 3.79 10.49 -6.23
C SER A 26 3.24 11.91 -6.18
N GLY A 27 4.09 12.87 -5.85
CA GLY A 27 3.73 14.29 -5.85
C GLY A 27 4.46 15.08 -4.78
N GLU A 28 4.63 16.36 -5.04
CA GLU A 28 5.26 17.30 -4.11
C GLU A 28 4.54 17.39 -2.77
N ILE A 29 5.18 18.03 -1.79
CA ILE A 29 4.57 18.38 -0.52
C ILE A 29 3.33 19.22 -0.75
N GLY A 30 2.21 18.87 -0.13
CA GLY A 30 0.94 19.55 -0.27
C GLY A 30 0.09 19.13 -1.49
N ALA A 31 0.59 18.26 -2.37
CA ALA A 31 -0.17 17.75 -3.51
C ALA A 31 -1.38 16.84 -3.14
N GLY A 32 -1.51 16.44 -1.85
CA GLY A 32 -2.65 15.64 -1.38
C GLY A 32 -2.37 14.14 -1.25
N LYS A 33 -1.12 13.69 -1.41
CA LYS A 33 -0.70 12.29 -1.34
C LYS A 33 -1.14 11.59 -0.04
N SER A 34 -0.86 12.20 1.12
CA SER A 34 -1.21 11.67 2.44
C SER A 34 -2.72 11.55 2.64
N SER A 35 -3.49 12.56 2.20
CA SER A 35 -4.95 12.51 2.22
C SER A 35 -5.49 11.38 1.34
N LEU A 36 -4.95 11.21 0.14
CA LEU A 36 -5.33 10.11 -0.75
C LEU A 36 -5.05 8.73 -0.11
N MET A 37 -3.89 8.54 0.52
CA MET A 37 -3.59 7.30 1.24
C MET A 37 -4.56 7.05 2.39
N ARG A 38 -4.89 8.10 3.18
CA ARG A 38 -5.91 8.00 4.23
C ARG A 38 -7.26 7.58 3.67
N VAL A 39 -7.71 8.17 2.55
CA VAL A 39 -8.97 7.79 1.88
C VAL A 39 -8.96 6.31 1.50
N ILE A 40 -7.89 5.84 0.84
CA ILE A 40 -7.78 4.45 0.39
C ILE A 40 -7.82 3.49 1.58
N LEU A 41 -6.93 3.69 2.56
CA LEU A 41 -6.76 2.76 3.67
C LEU A 41 -7.97 2.76 4.60
N THR A 42 -8.55 3.93 4.92
CA THR A 42 -9.74 4.03 5.77
C THR A 42 -10.93 3.37 5.08
N THR A 43 -11.10 3.55 3.78
CA THR A 43 -12.15 2.88 3.00
C THR A 43 -12.01 1.36 3.11
N TRP A 44 -10.80 0.85 2.93
CA TRP A 44 -10.57 -0.59 3.03
C TRP A 44 -10.82 -1.15 4.42
N VAL A 45 -10.33 -0.50 5.47
CA VAL A 45 -10.59 -0.89 6.85
C VAL A 45 -12.09 -0.91 7.15
N LYS A 46 -12.83 0.09 6.65
CA LYS A 46 -14.27 0.22 6.89
C LYS A 46 -15.11 -0.84 6.20
N TYR A 47 -14.74 -1.23 4.98
CA TYR A 47 -15.60 -2.05 4.13
C TYR A 47 -15.09 -3.47 3.88
N THR A 48 -13.92 -3.83 4.43
CA THR A 48 -13.34 -5.16 4.28
C THR A 48 -12.97 -5.71 5.65
N SER A 49 -13.37 -6.93 5.95
CA SER A 49 -13.00 -7.59 7.22
C SER A 49 -11.49 -7.92 7.26
N PRO A 50 -10.86 -7.92 8.46
CA PRO A 50 -9.48 -8.38 8.64
C PRO A 50 -9.22 -9.81 8.15
N ALA A 51 -10.26 -10.65 8.08
CA ALA A 51 -10.18 -12.00 7.50
C ALA A 51 -9.91 -12.00 5.99
N TYR A 52 -10.13 -10.87 5.31
CA TYR A 52 -9.94 -10.74 3.86
C TYR A 52 -8.89 -9.71 3.45
N LEU A 53 -8.47 -8.87 4.38
CA LEU A 53 -7.46 -7.84 4.15
C LEU A 53 -6.53 -7.70 5.34
N ARG A 54 -5.23 -7.79 5.07
CA ARG A 54 -4.16 -7.53 6.04
C ARG A 54 -3.26 -6.41 5.51
N LEU A 55 -2.74 -5.59 6.40
CA LEU A 55 -1.93 -4.42 6.07
C LEU A 55 -0.55 -4.53 6.73
N VAL A 56 0.48 -4.27 5.95
CA VAL A 56 1.86 -4.04 6.43
C VAL A 56 2.20 -2.60 6.08
N LEU A 57 2.32 -1.75 7.08
CA LEU A 57 2.50 -0.31 6.92
C LEU A 57 3.92 0.10 7.27
N VAL A 58 4.52 0.93 6.42
CA VAL A 58 5.88 1.47 6.60
C VAL A 58 5.80 2.98 6.56
N ASP A 59 5.96 3.61 7.71
CA ASP A 59 5.88 5.07 7.94
C ASP A 59 7.21 5.60 8.47
N LEU A 60 8.20 5.68 7.60
CA LEU A 60 9.56 6.09 7.98
C LEU A 60 9.68 7.59 8.32
N LYS A 61 8.62 8.37 8.05
CA LYS A 61 8.53 9.78 8.43
C LYS A 61 7.77 9.98 9.74
N ARG A 62 7.12 8.93 10.26
CA ARG A 62 6.25 8.98 11.45
C ARG A 62 5.14 10.04 11.32
N ALA A 63 4.57 10.18 10.13
CA ALA A 63 3.67 11.29 9.81
C ALA A 63 2.22 10.84 9.54
N ASP A 64 2.03 9.87 8.66
CA ASP A 64 0.71 9.61 8.08
C ASP A 64 0.09 8.26 8.48
N LEU A 65 0.89 7.19 8.48
CA LEU A 65 0.37 5.83 8.68
C LEU A 65 0.26 5.46 10.16
N GLY A 66 0.85 6.24 11.06
CA GLY A 66 0.71 6.09 12.51
C GLY A 66 -0.76 6.15 12.98
N LEU A 67 -1.66 6.80 12.22
CA LEU A 67 -3.09 6.85 12.49
C LEU A 67 -3.75 5.45 12.52
N PHE A 68 -3.17 4.49 11.82
CA PHE A 68 -3.65 3.11 11.72
C PHE A 68 -3.09 2.19 12.81
N HIS A 69 -2.35 2.73 13.78
CA HIS A 69 -1.88 1.95 14.93
C HIS A 69 -3.06 1.39 15.74
N GLY A 70 -2.98 0.10 16.07
CA GLY A 70 -4.01 -0.62 16.81
C GLY A 70 -5.25 -1.01 15.98
N ILE A 71 -5.24 -0.82 14.66
CA ILE A 71 -6.30 -1.31 13.77
C ILE A 71 -6.08 -2.81 13.53
N GLU A 72 -7.13 -3.61 13.69
CA GLU A 72 -7.08 -5.08 13.60
C GLU A 72 -6.52 -5.60 12.26
N HIS A 73 -6.68 -4.84 11.18
CA HIS A 73 -6.14 -5.19 9.86
C HIS A 73 -4.62 -5.08 9.77
N VAL A 74 -3.96 -4.36 10.70
CA VAL A 74 -2.54 -4.02 10.61
C VAL A 74 -1.71 -5.09 11.31
N ASP A 75 -1.00 -5.88 10.53
CA ASP A 75 -0.08 -6.92 11.02
C ASP A 75 1.26 -6.35 11.45
N ALA A 76 1.70 -5.29 10.77
CA ALA A 76 2.93 -4.59 11.13
C ALA A 76 2.83 -3.10 10.79
N LEU A 77 3.40 -2.28 11.66
CA LEU A 77 3.60 -0.85 11.46
C LEU A 77 5.06 -0.53 11.78
N CYS A 78 5.85 -0.21 10.75
CA CYS A 78 7.29 -0.01 10.83
C CYS A 78 7.61 1.48 10.75
N PHE A 79 8.40 1.98 11.70
CA PHE A 79 8.84 3.38 11.73
C PHE A 79 10.33 3.55 11.40
N GLU A 80 11.09 2.45 11.31
CA GLU A 80 12.50 2.46 10.97
C GLU A 80 12.82 1.29 10.01
N ALA A 81 13.86 1.43 9.22
CA ALA A 81 14.28 0.39 8.26
C ALA A 81 14.56 -0.96 8.95
N LYS A 82 15.14 -0.95 10.16
CA LYS A 82 15.38 -2.18 10.92
C LYS A 82 14.10 -2.95 11.26
N ASP A 83 12.99 -2.22 11.52
CA ASP A 83 11.70 -2.79 11.89
C ASP A 83 11.02 -3.50 10.70
N MET A 84 11.41 -3.17 9.47
CA MET A 84 10.85 -3.76 8.25
C MET A 84 11.35 -5.20 8.01
N ARG A 85 12.59 -5.52 8.42
CA ARG A 85 13.26 -6.78 8.05
C ARG A 85 12.47 -8.01 8.47
N LYS A 86 11.97 -8.04 9.71
CA LYS A 86 11.21 -9.18 10.22
C LYS A 86 9.85 -9.34 9.53
N PRO A 87 8.96 -8.32 9.47
CA PRO A 87 7.70 -8.42 8.72
C PRO A 87 7.91 -8.77 7.24
N PHE A 88 8.92 -8.22 6.60
CA PHE A 88 9.20 -8.49 5.19
C PHE A 88 9.70 -9.92 4.95
N ALA A 89 10.55 -10.44 5.86
CA ALA A 89 10.97 -11.85 5.80
C ALA A 89 9.79 -12.81 5.98
N LEU A 90 8.88 -12.51 6.90
CA LEU A 90 7.66 -13.28 7.13
C LEU A 90 6.71 -13.19 5.93
N LEU A 91 6.53 -12.01 5.36
CA LEU A 91 5.73 -11.86 4.15
C LEU A 91 6.31 -12.64 2.97
N ARG A 92 7.63 -12.63 2.80
CA ARG A 92 8.30 -13.43 1.77
C ARG A 92 8.07 -14.93 1.99
N ALA A 93 8.18 -15.40 3.22
CA ALA A 93 7.87 -16.80 3.56
C ALA A 93 6.40 -17.16 3.25
N GLU A 94 5.46 -16.26 3.59
CA GLU A 94 4.05 -16.42 3.25
C GLU A 94 3.81 -16.45 1.73
N MET A 95 4.53 -15.64 0.95
CA MET A 95 4.45 -15.71 -0.51
C MET A 95 4.90 -17.08 -1.05
N TYR A 96 5.98 -17.64 -0.53
CA TYR A 96 6.41 -19.00 -0.91
C TYR A 96 5.36 -20.04 -0.54
N ARG A 97 4.85 -20.01 0.68
CA ARG A 97 3.78 -20.90 1.13
C ARG A 97 2.54 -20.82 0.22
N ARG A 98 2.14 -19.60 -0.19
CA ARG A 98 1.04 -19.43 -1.15
C ARG A 98 1.37 -19.97 -2.53
N GLY A 99 2.61 -19.84 -2.97
CA GLY A 99 3.10 -20.45 -4.21
C GLY A 99 2.95 -21.97 -4.19
N ASP A 100 3.36 -22.61 -3.08
CA ASP A 100 3.22 -24.06 -2.90
C ASP A 100 1.75 -24.50 -2.92
N LEU A 101 0.86 -23.74 -2.27
CA LEU A 101 -0.59 -23.99 -2.34
C LEU A 101 -1.15 -23.88 -3.76
N LEU A 102 -0.68 -22.94 -4.56
CA LEU A 102 -1.10 -22.82 -5.96
C LEU A 102 -0.66 -24.04 -6.78
N LEU A 103 0.56 -24.52 -6.56
CA LEU A 103 1.10 -25.73 -7.20
C LEU A 103 0.30 -26.96 -6.77
N GLU A 104 0.06 -27.15 -5.47
CA GLU A 104 -0.71 -28.26 -4.92
C GLU A 104 -2.12 -28.36 -5.53
N HIS A 105 -2.78 -27.21 -5.71
CA HIS A 105 -4.13 -27.16 -6.25
C HIS A 105 -4.17 -27.00 -7.79
N GLY A 106 -3.04 -26.99 -8.47
CA GLY A 106 -2.97 -26.85 -9.93
C GLY A 106 -3.55 -25.53 -10.48
N VAL A 107 -3.46 -24.45 -9.70
CA VAL A 107 -3.99 -23.13 -10.06
C VAL A 107 -2.88 -22.09 -10.11
N THR A 108 -3.13 -20.97 -10.79
CA THR A 108 -2.12 -19.92 -11.02
C THR A 108 -2.40 -18.62 -10.27
N HIS A 109 -3.50 -18.56 -9.49
CA HIS A 109 -3.90 -17.36 -8.77
C HIS A 109 -4.72 -17.71 -7.54
N ILE A 110 -4.53 -17.01 -6.41
CA ILE A 110 -5.21 -17.30 -5.14
C ILE A 110 -6.74 -17.27 -5.23
N SER A 111 -7.31 -16.48 -6.16
CA SER A 111 -8.78 -16.43 -6.34
C SER A 111 -9.38 -17.72 -6.87
N ARG A 112 -8.55 -18.65 -7.37
CA ARG A 112 -8.95 -19.96 -7.89
C ARG A 112 -8.78 -21.08 -6.88
N LEU A 113 -8.23 -20.80 -5.70
CA LEU A 113 -8.18 -21.77 -4.61
C LEU A 113 -9.59 -22.11 -4.12
N PRO A 114 -9.85 -23.32 -3.64
CA PRO A 114 -11.14 -23.74 -3.10
C PRO A 114 -11.51 -23.07 -1.78
N PHE A 115 -10.59 -22.30 -1.21
CA PHE A 115 -10.75 -21.50 0.01
C PHE A 115 -10.22 -20.08 -0.21
N LYS A 116 -10.60 -19.15 0.66
CA LYS A 116 -10.18 -17.76 0.57
C LYS A 116 -8.96 -17.50 1.44
N LEU A 117 -7.96 -16.83 0.89
CA LEU A 117 -6.84 -16.26 1.62
C LEU A 117 -7.00 -14.75 1.71
N PRO A 118 -6.60 -14.11 2.83
CA PRO A 118 -6.60 -12.66 2.91
C PRO A 118 -5.63 -12.06 1.87
N ARG A 119 -6.02 -10.95 1.28
CA ARG A 119 -5.08 -10.13 0.53
C ARG A 119 -4.21 -9.38 1.51
N ILE A 120 -2.95 -9.23 1.18
CA ILE A 120 -1.97 -8.50 1.98
C ILE A 120 -1.56 -7.26 1.18
N VAL A 121 -1.63 -6.09 1.79
CA VAL A 121 -1.18 -4.84 1.17
C VAL A 121 -0.01 -4.28 1.96
N VAL A 122 1.12 -4.15 1.28
CA VAL A 122 2.30 -3.45 1.79
C VAL A 122 2.21 -2.00 1.35
N VAL A 123 2.21 -1.08 2.29
CA VAL A 123 2.17 0.37 2.02
C VAL A 123 3.46 0.99 2.51
N ILE A 124 4.18 1.64 1.63
CA ILE A 124 5.47 2.28 1.93
C ILE A 124 5.32 3.78 1.68
N ASP A 125 5.29 4.56 2.77
CA ASP A 125 5.34 6.02 2.67
C ASP A 125 6.79 6.48 2.60
N GLU A 126 7.17 6.99 1.44
CA GLU A 126 8.50 7.49 1.11
C GLU A 126 9.59 6.41 0.95
N MET A 127 9.51 5.67 -0.15
CA MET A 127 10.49 4.64 -0.50
C MET A 127 11.94 5.18 -0.62
N SER A 128 12.12 6.47 -0.88
CA SER A 128 13.47 7.08 -1.01
C SER A 128 14.32 6.96 0.26
N ILE A 129 13.70 6.84 1.43
CA ILE A 129 14.40 6.71 2.71
C ILE A 129 15.17 5.39 2.80
N VAL A 130 14.65 4.31 2.21
CA VAL A 130 15.29 2.99 2.22
C VAL A 130 16.21 2.75 1.02
N LYS A 131 16.52 3.76 0.22
CA LYS A 131 17.33 3.62 -1.00
C LYS A 131 18.67 2.91 -0.77
N ARG A 132 19.27 3.08 0.40
CA ARG A 132 20.57 2.47 0.76
C ARG A 132 20.44 1.07 1.36
N GLU A 133 19.26 0.64 1.72
CA GLU A 133 18.94 -0.67 2.28
C GLU A 133 18.63 -1.64 1.13
N THR A 134 19.67 -2.10 0.45
CA THR A 134 19.53 -2.90 -0.79
C THR A 134 18.68 -4.15 -0.59
N ASP A 135 18.82 -4.82 0.56
CA ASP A 135 18.03 -5.98 0.94
C ASP A 135 16.51 -5.68 1.02
N LEU A 136 16.16 -4.51 1.57
CA LEU A 136 14.75 -4.08 1.66
C LEU A 136 14.22 -3.68 0.28
N VAL A 137 15.02 -2.96 -0.51
CA VAL A 137 14.64 -2.57 -1.88
C VAL A 137 14.38 -3.81 -2.74
N GLU A 138 15.24 -4.83 -2.66
CA GLU A 138 15.06 -6.10 -3.37
C GLU A 138 13.77 -6.81 -2.96
N MET A 139 13.47 -6.87 -1.64
CA MET A 139 12.21 -7.46 -1.16
C MET A 139 10.98 -6.69 -1.66
N ILE A 140 11.02 -5.35 -1.66
CA ILE A 140 9.92 -4.52 -2.20
C ILE A 140 9.71 -4.81 -3.69
N GLN A 141 10.79 -4.90 -4.46
CA GLN A 141 10.73 -5.25 -5.89
C GLN A 141 10.16 -6.67 -6.10
N GLN A 142 10.53 -7.62 -5.25
CA GLN A 142 9.97 -8.97 -5.29
C GLN A 142 8.47 -8.96 -4.99
N PHE A 143 8.01 -8.24 -3.97
CA PHE A 143 6.57 -8.11 -3.65
C PHE A 143 5.81 -7.49 -4.83
N ALA A 144 6.34 -6.43 -5.43
CA ALA A 144 5.73 -5.77 -6.57
C ALA A 144 5.65 -6.65 -7.83
N SER A 145 6.67 -7.49 -8.07
CA SER A 145 6.75 -8.31 -9.29
C SER A 145 6.02 -9.65 -9.19
N GLN A 146 6.04 -10.29 -8.02
CA GLN A 146 5.54 -11.65 -7.83
C GLN A 146 4.25 -11.72 -7.00
N GLY A 147 3.91 -10.64 -6.31
CA GLY A 147 2.83 -10.63 -5.32
C GLY A 147 1.43 -10.82 -5.88
N ARG A 148 1.15 -10.32 -7.10
CA ARG A 148 -0.20 -10.28 -7.67
C ARG A 148 -0.92 -11.63 -7.63
N ALA A 149 -0.32 -12.67 -8.17
CA ALA A 149 -0.90 -14.01 -8.23
C ALA A 149 -1.11 -14.61 -6.83
N LEU A 150 -0.28 -14.19 -5.88
CA LEU A 150 -0.26 -14.63 -4.49
C LEU A 150 -1.13 -13.75 -3.56
N GLY A 151 -1.80 -12.72 -4.11
CA GLY A 151 -2.63 -11.78 -3.36
C GLY A 151 -1.85 -10.85 -2.44
N VAL A 152 -0.60 -10.56 -2.79
CA VAL A 152 0.23 -9.55 -2.15
C VAL A 152 0.31 -8.34 -3.08
N HIS A 153 -0.07 -7.18 -2.58
CA HIS A 153 -0.11 -5.94 -3.33
C HIS A 153 0.80 -4.90 -2.68
N THR A 154 1.37 -4.01 -3.48
CA THR A 154 2.31 -3.01 -2.96
C THR A 154 1.85 -1.62 -3.36
N ILE A 155 1.76 -0.72 -2.40
CA ILE A 155 1.58 0.72 -2.61
C ILE A 155 2.89 1.40 -2.23
N ILE A 156 3.49 2.07 -3.20
CA ILE A 156 4.72 2.82 -3.02
C ILE A 156 4.37 4.30 -3.13
N ALA A 157 4.69 5.06 -2.09
CA ALA A 157 4.56 6.49 -2.14
C ALA A 157 5.94 7.16 -2.17
N MET A 158 6.05 8.28 -2.89
CA MET A 158 7.26 9.07 -3.03
C MET A 158 6.93 10.55 -3.22
N GLN A 159 7.61 11.43 -2.52
CA GLN A 159 7.48 12.88 -2.77
C GLN A 159 8.18 13.28 -4.06
N ARG A 160 9.41 12.80 -4.24
CA ARG A 160 10.17 12.95 -5.49
C ARG A 160 10.43 11.59 -6.08
N PRO A 161 9.93 11.33 -7.30
CA PRO A 161 10.23 10.10 -8.00
C PRO A 161 11.74 9.97 -8.21
N ASP A 162 12.30 8.84 -7.79
CA ASP A 162 13.72 8.53 -7.90
C ASP A 162 13.94 7.50 -9.02
N ALA A 163 14.74 7.86 -10.01
CA ALA A 163 14.94 7.03 -11.20
C ALA A 163 15.68 5.71 -10.91
N ASP A 164 16.56 5.70 -9.90
CA ASP A 164 17.32 4.50 -9.51
C ASP A 164 16.39 3.50 -8.79
N LEU A 165 15.52 4.00 -7.92
CA LEU A 165 14.52 3.17 -7.24
C LEU A 165 13.40 2.72 -8.17
N LEU A 166 12.89 3.64 -8.98
CA LEU A 166 11.89 3.36 -10.02
C LEU A 166 12.57 2.90 -11.31
N ASN A 167 13.42 1.89 -11.21
CA ASN A 167 14.09 1.30 -12.37
C ASN A 167 13.09 0.63 -13.33
N SER A 168 13.56 0.20 -14.50
CA SER A 168 12.70 -0.39 -15.52
C SER A 168 11.97 -1.64 -15.05
N ALA A 169 12.60 -2.47 -14.21
CA ALA A 169 12.00 -3.69 -13.68
C ALA A 169 10.84 -3.38 -12.73
N LEU A 170 11.01 -2.42 -11.80
CA LEU A 170 9.92 -2.01 -10.91
C LEU A 170 8.81 -1.30 -11.69
N LYS A 171 9.18 -0.39 -12.61
CA LYS A 171 8.20 0.35 -13.45
C LYS A 171 7.31 -0.57 -14.28
N ALA A 172 7.83 -1.69 -14.77
CA ALA A 172 7.04 -2.67 -15.52
C ALA A 172 5.91 -3.29 -14.69
N ASN A 173 6.06 -3.34 -13.36
CA ASN A 173 5.09 -3.90 -12.43
C ASN A 173 4.17 -2.83 -11.81
N LEU A 174 4.48 -1.54 -11.95
CA LEU A 174 3.67 -0.42 -11.48
C LEU A 174 2.59 -0.08 -12.50
N ARG A 175 1.51 -0.85 -12.53
CA ARG A 175 0.44 -0.66 -13.51
C ARG A 175 -0.41 0.57 -13.22
N VAL A 176 -0.72 0.82 -11.97
CA VAL A 176 -1.47 2.01 -11.56
C VAL A 176 -0.50 3.05 -11.02
N ARG A 177 -0.53 4.24 -11.61
CA ARG A 177 0.31 5.36 -11.16
C ARG A 177 -0.56 6.57 -10.95
N ILE A 178 -0.48 7.14 -9.77
CA ILE A 178 -1.16 8.38 -9.41
C ILE A 178 -0.08 9.43 -9.11
N SER A 179 -0.23 10.59 -9.69
CA SER A 179 0.63 11.72 -9.38
C SER A 179 -0.20 12.96 -9.10
N GLY A 180 0.05 13.58 -7.95
CA GLY A 180 -0.22 14.98 -7.76
C GLY A 180 0.82 15.81 -8.52
N ARG A 181 0.80 17.15 -8.30
CA ARG A 181 1.76 18.05 -8.94
C ARG A 181 3.20 17.58 -8.76
N GLN A 182 3.99 17.66 -9.84
CA GLN A 182 5.42 17.42 -9.86
C GLN A 182 6.19 18.73 -10.10
N ALA A 183 7.43 18.81 -9.61
CA ALA A 183 8.26 20.00 -9.73
C ALA A 183 8.58 20.35 -11.19
N ASP A 184 8.77 19.33 -12.02
CA ASP A 184 9.18 19.46 -13.41
C ASP A 184 8.80 18.24 -14.25
N ALA A 185 8.97 18.34 -15.57
CA ALA A 185 8.67 17.29 -16.54
C ALA A 185 9.57 16.04 -16.35
N THR A 186 10.78 16.20 -15.79
CA THR A 186 11.66 15.06 -15.51
C THR A 186 11.08 14.20 -14.42
N ASN A 187 10.62 14.80 -13.32
CA ASN A 187 9.96 14.09 -12.23
C ASN A 187 8.65 13.42 -12.70
N ALA A 188 7.84 14.10 -13.51
CA ALA A 188 6.62 13.51 -14.09
C ALA A 188 6.92 12.32 -14.99
N LYS A 189 8.01 12.39 -15.80
CA LYS A 189 8.49 11.29 -16.63
C LYS A 189 9.00 10.12 -15.78
N VAL A 190 9.74 10.38 -14.70
CA VAL A 190 10.22 9.34 -13.78
C VAL A 190 9.05 8.66 -13.10
N ALA A 191 8.05 9.39 -12.61
CA ALA A 191 6.79 8.85 -12.08
C ALA A 191 5.99 8.08 -13.15
N GLY A 192 6.19 8.39 -14.42
CA GLY A 192 5.45 7.83 -15.55
C GLY A 192 4.04 8.38 -15.69
N VAL A 193 3.79 9.60 -15.20
CA VAL A 193 2.52 10.33 -15.30
C VAL A 193 2.82 11.70 -15.90
N LEU A 194 2.92 11.74 -17.23
CA LEU A 194 3.23 12.96 -17.99
C LEU A 194 2.12 14.02 -17.79
N GLY A 195 2.54 15.28 -17.77
CA GLY A 195 1.66 16.42 -17.53
C GLY A 195 1.34 16.64 -16.03
N ALA A 196 1.85 15.83 -15.10
CA ALA A 196 1.67 16.09 -13.67
C ALA A 196 2.37 17.37 -13.21
N GLU A 197 3.39 17.83 -13.93
CA GLU A 197 4.07 19.12 -13.72
C GLU A 197 3.20 20.33 -14.08
N GLU A 198 2.18 20.13 -14.91
CA GLU A 198 1.24 21.16 -15.36
C GLU A 198 0.11 21.43 -14.34
N ILE A 199 -0.05 20.57 -13.35
CA ILE A 199 -1.06 20.75 -12.31
C ILE A 199 -0.77 22.05 -11.55
N ASP A 200 -1.78 22.91 -11.46
CA ASP A 200 -1.66 24.18 -10.74
C ASP A 200 -1.33 23.94 -9.26
N ALA A 201 -0.36 24.69 -8.74
CA ALA A 201 0.06 24.60 -7.34
C ALA A 201 -1.07 24.95 -6.35
N ALA A 202 -2.03 25.78 -6.76
CA ALA A 202 -3.20 26.12 -5.95
C ALA A 202 -4.27 25.02 -5.96
N ALA A 203 -4.26 24.11 -6.94
CA ALA A 203 -5.23 23.02 -7.08
C ALA A 203 -4.86 21.83 -6.20
N ARG A 204 -4.92 22.00 -4.87
CA ARG A 204 -4.62 20.95 -3.91
C ARG A 204 -5.53 19.74 -4.10
N GLY A 205 -4.95 18.53 -4.10
CA GLY A 205 -5.68 17.28 -4.34
C GLY A 205 -6.05 17.04 -5.80
N ARG A 206 -5.70 17.94 -6.72
CA ARG A 206 -5.77 17.68 -8.15
C ARG A 206 -4.68 16.67 -8.50
N MET A 207 -5.04 15.60 -9.16
CA MET A 207 -4.14 14.51 -9.47
C MET A 207 -4.38 13.95 -10.86
N LYS A 208 -3.36 13.29 -11.41
CA LYS A 208 -3.50 12.49 -12.63
C LYS A 208 -3.28 11.03 -12.29
N ILE A 209 -4.14 10.16 -12.82
CA ILE A 209 -4.03 8.70 -12.74
C ILE A 209 -3.70 8.14 -14.11
N LYS A 210 -2.76 7.22 -14.16
CA LYS A 210 -2.43 6.42 -15.33
C LYS A 210 -2.66 4.95 -15.02
N ILE A 211 -3.55 4.33 -15.78
CA ILE A 211 -3.71 2.88 -15.91
C ILE A 211 -3.32 2.52 -17.35
N ASP A 212 -4.16 2.74 -18.30
CA ASP A 212 -3.84 2.70 -19.75
C ASP A 212 -3.51 4.11 -20.24
N ASP A 213 -4.45 5.04 -20.05
CA ASP A 213 -4.32 6.46 -20.38
C ASP A 213 -4.19 7.32 -19.13
N VAL A 214 -3.66 8.53 -19.31
CA VAL A 214 -3.59 9.54 -18.24
C VAL A 214 -4.92 10.28 -18.15
N LYS A 215 -5.55 10.21 -16.99
CA LYS A 215 -6.78 10.94 -16.67
C LYS A 215 -6.58 11.85 -15.48
N GLU A 216 -7.17 13.03 -15.52
CA GLU A 216 -7.14 13.98 -14.41
C GLU A 216 -8.36 13.81 -13.52
N PHE A 217 -8.17 13.95 -12.21
CA PHE A 217 -9.25 13.87 -11.23
C PHE A 217 -8.96 14.72 -10.01
N GLN A 218 -10.02 15.06 -9.27
CA GLN A 218 -9.93 15.67 -7.95
C GLN A 218 -10.04 14.58 -6.91
N ALA A 219 -8.97 14.36 -6.15
CA ALA A 219 -8.96 13.40 -5.05
C ALA A 219 -9.88 13.86 -3.91
N TYR A 220 -10.53 12.90 -3.24
CA TYR A 220 -11.24 13.19 -2.00
C TYR A 220 -10.24 13.60 -0.91
N PHE A 221 -10.70 14.50 -0.08
CA PHE A 221 -9.93 14.97 1.07
C PHE A 221 -10.42 14.27 2.34
N LEU A 222 -9.50 13.70 3.08
CA LEU A 222 -9.73 13.16 4.41
C LEU A 222 -8.64 13.70 5.34
N ASP A 223 -9.03 14.59 6.27
CA ASP A 223 -8.13 15.10 7.29
C ASP A 223 -7.84 14.04 8.37
N GLU A 224 -6.92 14.37 9.27
CA GLU A 224 -6.47 13.42 10.30
C GLU A 224 -7.53 13.16 11.35
N GLU A 225 -8.29 14.17 11.76
CA GLU A 225 -9.31 14.03 12.81
C GLU A 225 -10.48 13.19 12.32
N ALA A 226 -10.99 13.47 11.11
CA ALA A 226 -12.02 12.65 10.48
C ALA A 226 -11.53 11.21 10.25
N CYS A 227 -10.28 11.03 9.87
CA CYS A 227 -9.67 9.71 9.73
C CYS A 227 -9.64 8.94 11.06
N LYS A 228 -9.20 9.58 12.16
CA LYS A 228 -9.19 8.99 13.51
C LYS A 228 -10.59 8.62 13.97
N GLU A 229 -11.57 9.50 13.76
CA GLU A 229 -12.97 9.25 14.10
C GLU A 229 -13.50 8.02 13.33
N MET A 230 -13.30 7.97 12.02
CA MET A 230 -13.73 6.86 11.18
C MET A 230 -13.04 5.53 11.52
N LEU A 231 -11.80 5.55 11.99
CA LEU A 231 -11.03 4.37 12.37
C LEU A 231 -11.31 3.90 13.81
N SER A 232 -11.85 4.77 14.68
CA SER A 232 -12.10 4.47 16.08
C SER A 232 -12.84 3.14 16.35
N PRO A 233 -13.89 2.77 15.58
CA PRO A 233 -14.61 1.52 15.79
C PRO A 233 -13.78 0.25 15.47
N TYR A 234 -12.70 0.39 14.71
CA TYR A 234 -11.87 -0.71 14.23
C TYR A 234 -10.58 -0.89 15.03
N LYS A 235 -10.36 -0.04 16.04
CA LYS A 235 -9.23 -0.21 16.97
C LYS A 235 -9.53 -1.37 17.89
N THR A 236 -8.64 -2.35 17.91
CA THR A 236 -8.61 -3.33 18.98
C THR A 236 -8.38 -2.60 20.29
N ARG A 237 -9.16 -2.92 21.32
CA ARG A 237 -8.88 -2.47 22.69
C ARG A 237 -7.58 -3.16 23.11
N VAL A 238 -6.46 -2.57 22.76
CA VAL A 238 -5.17 -2.94 23.32
C VAL A 238 -5.31 -2.60 24.81
N LYS A 239 -5.32 -3.62 25.68
CA LYS A 239 -4.92 -3.40 27.07
C LYS A 239 -3.51 -2.85 26.95
N ASP A 240 -3.29 -1.60 27.39
CA ASP A 240 -1.96 -1.01 27.42
C ASP A 240 -0.94 -2.05 27.91
N PRO A 241 -0.04 -2.54 27.08
CA PRO A 241 1.16 -3.15 27.58
C PRO A 241 2.14 -2.00 27.79
N GLU A 242 2.72 -1.94 28.96
CA GLU A 242 3.96 -1.22 29.18
C GLU A 242 4.91 -1.46 27.98
N PRO A 243 5.81 -0.52 27.62
CA PRO A 243 6.63 -0.61 26.43
C PRO A 243 7.71 -1.71 26.57
N GLN A 244 7.26 -2.94 26.57
CA GLN A 244 8.09 -4.10 26.31
C GLN A 244 7.89 -4.45 24.85
N LEU A 245 8.98 -4.38 24.10
CA LEU A 245 9.14 -4.93 22.75
C LEU A 245 8.99 -6.47 22.79
N GLU A 246 7.86 -6.95 23.27
CA GLU A 246 7.46 -8.33 23.04
C GLU A 246 6.79 -8.37 21.67
N VAL A 247 7.55 -8.90 20.74
CA VAL A 247 7.05 -9.38 19.47
C VAL A 247 5.92 -10.36 19.79
N VAL A 248 4.67 -9.92 19.59
CA VAL A 248 3.50 -10.78 19.67
C VAL A 248 3.72 -11.90 18.67
N SER A 249 4.04 -13.10 19.16
CA SER A 249 4.23 -14.33 18.38
C SER A 249 2.90 -14.94 17.92
N GLN A 250 1.86 -14.14 17.81
CA GLN A 250 0.58 -14.57 17.23
C GLN A 250 0.58 -14.22 15.75
N SER A 251 0.47 -15.24 14.95
CA SER A 251 0.49 -15.30 13.48
C SER A 251 0.25 -13.96 12.77
N ILE A 252 1.31 -13.38 12.26
CA ILE A 252 1.25 -12.15 11.44
C ILE A 252 0.26 -12.27 10.27
N PHE A 253 -0.13 -13.49 9.88
CA PHE A 253 -1.02 -13.75 8.74
C PHE A 253 -2.21 -14.68 9.08
N GLY A 254 -2.54 -14.87 10.34
CA GLY A 254 -3.78 -15.53 10.78
C GLY A 254 -3.90 -17.03 10.50
N LEU A 255 -2.85 -17.70 10.01
CA LEU A 255 -2.93 -19.09 9.54
C LEU A 255 -1.90 -20.07 10.13
N LEU A 256 -0.95 -19.63 10.96
CA LEU A 256 0.16 -20.49 11.44
C LEU A 256 -0.15 -21.37 12.65
N GLU A 257 -1.33 -21.27 13.28
CA GLU A 257 -1.60 -21.98 14.55
C GLU A 257 -2.46 -23.25 14.43
N LYS A 258 -2.80 -23.73 13.23
CA LYS A 258 -3.66 -24.93 13.11
C LYS A 258 -2.95 -26.24 12.77
N GLU A 259 -1.64 -26.25 12.57
CA GLU A 259 -0.92 -27.48 12.16
C GLU A 259 -0.08 -28.17 13.24
N GLU A 260 0.03 -27.63 14.47
CA GLU A 260 0.79 -28.30 15.54
C GLU A 260 -0.03 -29.18 16.51
N GLN A 261 -1.32 -29.42 16.22
CA GLN A 261 -2.14 -30.37 17.00
C GLN A 261 -2.77 -31.43 16.11
N ARG A 262 -1.95 -32.27 15.49
CA ARG A 262 -2.33 -33.64 15.07
C ARG A 262 -1.14 -34.57 15.11
#